data_b5d5763aac9ef82325b9432a22e63884
#
_entry.id   b5d5763aac9ef82325b9432a22e63884
#
_cell.length_a   1.000
_cell.length_b   1.000
_cell.length_c   1.000
_cell.angle_alpha   90.00
_cell.angle_beta   90.00
_cell.angle_gamma   90.00
#
_symmetry.space_group_name_H-M   'P 1'
#
loop_
_entity.id
_entity.type
_entity.pdbx_description
1 polymer ?
#
loop_
_entity_poly.entity_id
_entity_poly.type
_entity_poly.pdbx_seq_one_letter_code
_entity_poly.pdbx_strand_id
1 'polypeptide(L)'
;MLSFLKKFFLFLIPFLILFLIYLIWDPFMVLYDYDHFNRQTHIHKNRDYVSTEMFIKNSGEYEYDSYILGSSNSLYITPGIWRNYIETENLVFSFDASGENIVGIWSKLKYLQAKGHNIKNALVVIDPAVFDPFVNNMPIYMKHYEVYPSSKCYFQY
;
A
#
# COMPACT_ATOMS: atom_id res chain seq x y z
N MET A 1 -48.24 4.84 -13.04
CA MET A 1 -47.25 4.46 -12.00
C MET A 1 -46.44 3.23 -12.40
N LEU A 2 -47.04 2.10 -12.74
CA LEU A 2 -46.34 0.88 -13.16
C LEU A 2 -45.42 1.08 -14.39
N SER A 3 -45.85 1.85 -15.37
CA SER A 3 -45.05 2.13 -16.59
C SER A 3 -43.79 2.98 -16.31
N PHE A 4 -43.90 3.89 -15.33
CA PHE A 4 -42.75 4.69 -14.86
C PHE A 4 -41.72 3.80 -14.12
N LEU A 5 -42.19 2.96 -13.23
CA LEU A 5 -41.36 2.00 -12.49
C LEU A 5 -40.60 1.06 -13.46
N LYS A 6 -41.29 0.51 -14.46
CA LYS A 6 -40.64 -0.34 -15.46
C LYS A 6 -39.50 0.39 -16.21
N LYS A 7 -39.74 1.64 -16.63
CA LYS A 7 -38.70 2.45 -17.31
C LYS A 7 -37.55 2.80 -16.38
N PHE A 8 -37.83 3.08 -15.13
CA PHE A 8 -36.84 3.36 -14.11
C PHE A 8 -35.93 2.14 -13.84
N PHE A 9 -36.52 0.95 -13.66
CA PHE A 9 -35.72 -0.27 -13.50
C PHE A 9 -34.90 -0.60 -14.75
N LEU A 10 -35.47 -0.39 -15.95
CA LEU A 10 -34.74 -0.60 -17.21
C LEU A 10 -33.50 0.32 -17.30
N PHE A 11 -33.65 1.56 -16.85
CA PHE A 11 -32.55 2.53 -16.79
C PHE A 11 -31.47 2.14 -15.77
N LEU A 12 -31.83 1.48 -14.67
CA LEU A 12 -30.88 1.03 -13.66
C LEU A 12 -30.05 -0.20 -14.07
N ILE A 13 -30.54 -1.01 -15.02
CA ILE A 13 -29.87 -2.25 -15.43
C ILE A 13 -28.40 -2.02 -15.84
N PRO A 14 -28.04 -1.04 -16.71
CA PRO A 14 -26.66 -0.86 -17.10
C PRO A 14 -25.76 -0.49 -15.91
N PHE A 15 -26.24 0.28 -14.96
CA PHE A 15 -25.48 0.62 -13.75
C PHE A 15 -25.29 -0.59 -12.85
N LEU A 16 -26.31 -1.44 -12.73
CA LEU A 16 -26.21 -2.69 -11.98
C LEU A 16 -25.18 -3.64 -12.61
N ILE A 17 -25.18 -3.74 -13.95
CA ILE A 17 -24.20 -4.55 -14.68
C ILE A 17 -22.79 -4.01 -14.45
N LEU A 18 -22.56 -2.71 -14.57
CA LEU A 18 -21.26 -2.10 -14.30
C LEU A 18 -20.79 -2.31 -12.86
N PHE A 19 -21.70 -2.22 -11.91
CA PHE A 19 -21.44 -2.48 -10.49
C PHE A 19 -21.06 -3.95 -10.25
N LEU A 20 -21.77 -4.90 -10.88
CA LEU A 20 -21.42 -6.33 -10.79
C LEU A 20 -20.07 -6.63 -11.44
N ILE A 21 -19.77 -6.02 -12.59
CA ILE A 21 -18.45 -6.13 -13.23
C ILE A 21 -17.37 -5.58 -12.29
N TYR A 22 -17.62 -4.45 -11.64
CA TYR A 22 -16.69 -3.88 -10.67
C TYR A 22 -16.45 -4.83 -9.49
N LEU A 23 -17.50 -5.43 -8.93
CA LEU A 23 -17.37 -6.38 -7.83
C LEU A 23 -16.57 -7.64 -8.22
N ILE A 24 -16.78 -8.14 -9.45
CA ILE A 24 -16.09 -9.36 -9.92
C ILE A 24 -14.63 -9.07 -10.27
N TRP A 25 -14.37 -7.95 -10.91
CA TRP A 25 -13.03 -7.63 -11.42
C TRP A 25 -12.14 -6.98 -10.39
N ASP A 26 -12.71 -6.30 -9.41
CA ASP A 26 -11.99 -5.54 -8.38
C ASP A 26 -10.73 -4.83 -8.94
N PRO A 27 -10.89 -3.84 -9.82
CA PRO A 27 -9.76 -3.24 -10.54
C PRO A 27 -8.77 -2.54 -9.60
N PHE A 28 -9.22 -2.16 -8.41
CA PHE A 28 -8.38 -1.52 -7.40
C PHE A 28 -7.79 -2.50 -6.39
N MET A 29 -8.20 -3.79 -6.45
CA MET A 29 -7.73 -4.84 -5.53
C MET A 29 -8.01 -4.50 -4.05
N VAL A 30 -9.24 -4.04 -3.76
CA VAL A 30 -9.68 -3.53 -2.45
C VAL A 30 -10.67 -4.45 -1.77
N LEU A 31 -11.49 -5.13 -2.58
CA LEU A 31 -12.64 -5.86 -2.10
C LEU A 31 -12.27 -7.24 -1.55
N TYR A 32 -11.19 -7.82 -2.06
CA TYR A 32 -10.75 -9.17 -1.72
C TYR A 32 -9.31 -9.17 -1.23
N ASP A 33 -8.94 -10.21 -0.48
CA ASP A 33 -7.57 -10.48 -0.11
C ASP A 33 -6.82 -11.09 -1.30
N TYR A 34 -5.68 -10.50 -1.65
CA TYR A 34 -4.85 -10.94 -2.78
C TYR A 34 -3.48 -11.40 -2.26
N ASP A 35 -2.99 -12.50 -2.83
CA ASP A 35 -1.62 -12.98 -2.53
C ASP A 35 -0.56 -12.10 -3.18
N HIS A 36 -0.88 -11.49 -4.33
CA HIS A 36 0.03 -10.61 -5.05
C HIS A 36 -0.72 -9.41 -5.61
N PHE A 37 -0.16 -8.23 -5.42
CA PHE A 37 -0.67 -6.99 -5.99
C PHE A 37 -0.03 -6.64 -7.35
N ASN A 38 0.54 -7.65 -8.05
CA ASN A 38 1.29 -7.50 -9.30
C ASN A 38 0.43 -7.42 -10.56
N ARG A 39 -0.89 -7.28 -10.45
CA ARG A 39 -1.73 -7.10 -11.63
C ARG A 39 -1.25 -5.88 -12.40
N GLN A 40 -0.78 -6.08 -13.62
CA GLN A 40 -0.48 -5.00 -14.57
C GLN A 40 -1.81 -4.33 -14.96
N THR A 41 -2.19 -3.34 -14.19
CA THR A 41 -3.33 -2.47 -14.48
C THR A 41 -2.79 -1.09 -14.78
N HIS A 42 -3.41 -0.36 -15.71
CA HIS A 42 -3.13 1.07 -15.94
C HIS A 42 -3.53 1.95 -14.74
N ILE A 43 -4.01 1.35 -13.67
CA ILE A 43 -4.46 2.03 -12.45
C ILE A 43 -3.26 2.11 -11.50
N HIS A 44 -2.87 3.33 -11.17
CA HIS A 44 -1.85 3.56 -10.15
C HIS A 44 -2.44 3.21 -8.78
N LYS A 45 -1.94 2.13 -8.20
CA LYS A 45 -2.32 1.72 -6.85
C LYS A 45 -1.66 2.63 -5.84
N ASN A 46 -2.35 2.85 -4.71
CA ASN A 46 -1.70 3.46 -3.55
C ASN A 46 -0.62 2.51 -3.01
N ARG A 47 0.62 2.82 -3.31
CA ARG A 47 1.76 1.94 -2.98
C ARG A 47 2.01 1.85 -1.49
N ASP A 48 1.75 2.90 -0.73
CA ASP A 48 1.89 2.89 0.71
C ASP A 48 0.92 1.88 1.35
N TYR A 49 -0.34 1.91 0.88
CA TYR A 49 -1.34 0.93 1.29
C TYR A 49 -0.94 -0.49 0.88
N VAL A 50 -0.55 -0.69 -0.38
CA VAL A 50 -0.20 -2.01 -0.91
C VAL A 50 1.03 -2.58 -0.21
N SER A 51 2.09 -1.80 0.01
CA SER A 51 3.29 -2.28 0.71
C SER A 51 2.99 -2.65 2.16
N THR A 52 2.14 -1.87 2.84
CA THR A 52 1.74 -2.18 4.22
C THR A 52 0.92 -3.46 4.30
N GLU A 53 -0.05 -3.67 3.41
CA GLU A 53 -0.84 -4.91 3.35
C GLU A 53 0.04 -6.12 3.06
N MET A 54 0.92 -6.02 2.08
CA MET A 54 1.86 -7.09 1.75
C MET A 54 2.77 -7.43 2.93
N PHE A 55 3.24 -6.39 3.66
CA PHE A 55 4.06 -6.63 4.84
C PHE A 55 3.29 -7.41 5.90
N ILE A 56 2.08 -6.99 6.23
CA ILE A 56 1.27 -7.63 7.27
C ILE A 56 0.94 -9.07 6.91
N LYS A 57 0.56 -9.30 5.67
CA LYS A 57 0.24 -10.65 5.19
C LYS A 57 1.47 -11.56 5.25
N ASN A 58 2.62 -11.06 4.79
CA ASN A 58 3.82 -11.86 4.63
C ASN A 58 4.62 -12.00 5.92
N SER A 59 4.52 -11.05 6.86
CA SER A 59 5.29 -11.06 8.11
C SER A 59 4.90 -12.20 9.07
N GLY A 60 3.76 -12.85 8.84
CA GLY A 60 3.38 -14.07 9.56
C GLY A 60 4.05 -15.34 9.04
N GLU A 61 4.53 -15.32 7.79
CA GLU A 61 5.13 -16.46 7.11
C GLU A 61 6.64 -16.30 6.91
N TYR A 62 7.09 -15.05 6.71
CA TYR A 62 8.48 -14.71 6.42
C TYR A 62 9.07 -13.79 7.50
N GLU A 63 10.32 -14.04 7.87
CA GLU A 63 11.07 -13.18 8.77
C GLU A 63 11.79 -12.09 7.99
N TYR A 64 11.50 -10.83 8.34
CA TYR A 64 12.15 -9.64 7.81
C TYR A 64 12.93 -8.94 8.92
N ASP A 65 14.17 -8.58 8.66
CA ASP A 65 15.02 -7.79 9.56
C ASP A 65 15.68 -6.60 8.87
N SER A 66 15.46 -6.47 7.57
CA SER A 66 16.10 -5.46 6.73
C SER A 66 15.05 -4.79 5.86
N TYR A 67 15.07 -3.46 5.81
CA TYR A 67 13.99 -2.68 5.20
C TYR A 67 14.54 -1.62 4.27
N ILE A 68 13.91 -1.49 3.08
CA ILE A 68 14.12 -0.37 2.15
C ILE A 68 12.97 0.59 2.34
N LEU A 69 13.28 1.87 2.60
CA LEU A 69 12.31 2.93 2.84
C LEU A 69 12.62 4.11 1.91
N GLY A 70 11.59 4.78 1.46
CA GLY A 70 11.75 5.95 0.62
C GLY A 70 10.57 6.21 -0.28
N SER A 71 10.70 7.24 -1.11
CA SER A 71 9.71 7.64 -2.10
C SER A 71 9.66 6.65 -3.29
N SER A 72 9.00 7.03 -4.37
CA SER A 72 8.96 6.25 -5.61
C SER A 72 10.35 5.87 -6.16
N ASN A 73 11.40 6.61 -5.80
CA ASN A 73 12.78 6.30 -6.20
C ASN A 73 13.33 5.04 -5.52
N SER A 74 12.80 4.65 -4.37
CA SER A 74 13.19 3.40 -3.70
C SER A 74 12.82 2.14 -4.49
N LEU A 75 11.87 2.24 -5.43
CA LEU A 75 11.46 1.15 -6.31
C LEU A 75 12.55 0.61 -7.22
N TYR A 76 13.53 1.45 -7.55
CA TYR A 76 14.66 1.03 -8.40
C TYR A 76 15.64 0.14 -7.65
N ILE A 77 15.50 0.03 -6.32
CA ILE A 77 16.35 -0.82 -5.49
C ILE A 77 15.64 -2.14 -5.22
N THR A 78 16.11 -3.17 -5.88
CA THR A 78 15.56 -4.52 -5.73
C THR A 78 16.01 -5.12 -4.39
N PRO A 79 15.08 -5.57 -3.50
CA PRO A 79 15.42 -6.19 -2.21
C PRO A 79 16.46 -7.31 -2.32
N GLY A 80 16.31 -8.20 -3.32
CA GLY A 80 17.25 -9.29 -3.54
C GLY A 80 18.66 -8.86 -3.94
N ILE A 81 18.79 -7.74 -4.65
CA ILE A 81 20.12 -7.18 -4.99
C ILE A 81 20.76 -6.57 -3.75
N TRP A 82 20.03 -5.74 -3.00
CA TRP A 82 20.56 -5.10 -1.80
C TRP A 82 20.94 -6.11 -0.73
N ARG A 83 20.21 -7.22 -0.61
CA ARG A 83 20.53 -8.31 0.32
C ARG A 83 21.95 -8.84 0.19
N ASN A 84 22.53 -8.81 -1.02
CA ASN A 84 23.90 -9.27 -1.27
C ASN A 84 24.98 -8.34 -0.69
N TYR A 85 24.61 -7.15 -0.26
CA TYR A 85 25.52 -6.13 0.28
C TYR A 85 25.40 -5.93 1.79
N ILE A 86 24.51 -6.68 2.44
CA ILE A 86 24.27 -6.59 3.88
C ILE A 86 24.41 -7.96 4.53
N GLU A 87 24.75 -7.96 5.81
CA GLU A 87 24.79 -9.17 6.61
C GLU A 87 23.38 -9.46 7.16
N THR A 88 22.65 -10.33 6.49
CA THR A 88 21.35 -10.80 6.97
C THR A 88 21.10 -12.24 6.53
N GLU A 89 20.50 -13.04 7.41
CA GLU A 89 19.99 -14.38 7.09
C GLU A 89 18.53 -14.29 6.65
N ASN A 90 17.81 -13.23 7.08
CA ASN A 90 16.40 -13.01 6.82
C ASN A 90 16.15 -12.31 5.47
N LEU A 91 14.90 -12.07 5.18
CA LEU A 91 14.49 -11.37 3.96
C LEU A 91 14.54 -9.85 4.12
N VAL A 92 14.67 -9.19 2.99
CA VAL A 92 14.57 -7.74 2.87
C VAL A 92 13.17 -7.36 2.41
N PHE A 93 12.53 -6.42 3.10
CA PHE A 93 11.24 -5.89 2.70
C PHE A 93 11.36 -4.45 2.19
N SER A 94 10.64 -4.14 1.09
CA SER A 94 10.57 -2.78 0.55
C SER A 94 9.27 -2.11 0.99
N PHE A 95 9.40 -1.12 1.86
CA PHE A 95 8.32 -0.24 2.31
C PHE A 95 8.31 1.04 1.47
N ASP A 96 8.05 0.92 0.20
CA ASP A 96 7.98 2.06 -0.71
C ASP A 96 6.61 2.75 -0.68
N ALA A 97 6.60 4.06 -0.92
CA ALA A 97 5.40 4.84 -1.13
C ALA A 97 5.61 5.93 -2.18
N SER A 98 4.55 6.31 -2.88
CA SER A 98 4.62 7.43 -3.82
C SER A 98 4.64 8.75 -3.05
N GLY A 99 5.66 9.59 -3.31
CA GLY A 99 5.78 10.88 -2.64
C GLY A 99 6.01 10.77 -1.12
N GLU A 100 6.71 9.75 -0.68
CA GLU A 100 7.02 9.57 0.75
C GLU A 100 7.93 10.68 1.27
N ASN A 101 7.57 11.24 2.40
CA ASN A 101 8.39 12.21 3.10
C ASN A 101 9.06 11.61 4.35
N ILE A 102 9.90 12.39 5.00
CA ILE A 102 10.66 11.93 6.19
C ILE A 102 9.74 11.52 7.34
N VAL A 103 8.57 12.13 7.47
CA VAL A 103 7.58 11.80 8.51
C VAL A 103 6.98 10.43 8.25
N GLY A 104 6.66 10.11 6.99
CA GLY A 104 6.16 8.80 6.60
C GLY A 104 7.20 7.70 6.81
N ILE A 105 8.46 7.94 6.40
CA ILE A 105 9.58 7.02 6.66
C ILE A 105 9.71 6.74 8.16
N TRP A 106 9.73 7.81 8.99
CA TRP A 106 9.80 7.68 10.43
C TRP A 106 8.62 6.91 11.02
N SER A 107 7.41 7.16 10.52
CA SER A 107 6.19 6.47 10.95
C SER A 107 6.26 4.97 10.68
N LYS A 108 6.80 4.56 9.53
CA LYS A 108 7.01 3.14 9.17
C LYS A 108 8.01 2.47 10.11
N LEU A 109 9.11 3.14 10.43
CA LEU A 109 10.08 2.63 11.40
C LEU A 109 9.45 2.47 12.80
N LYS A 110 8.64 3.45 13.23
CA LYS A 110 7.91 3.37 14.48
C LYS A 110 6.89 2.23 14.50
N TYR A 111 6.19 2.03 13.39
CA TYR A 111 5.26 0.91 13.23
C TYR A 111 5.97 -0.44 13.39
N LEU A 112 7.10 -0.64 12.69
CA LEU A 112 7.90 -1.86 12.80
C LEU A 112 8.33 -2.12 14.24
N GLN A 113 8.85 -1.07 14.91
CA GLN A 113 9.26 -1.15 16.31
C GLN A 113 8.09 -1.49 17.25
N ALA A 114 6.93 -0.84 17.07
CA ALA A 114 5.75 -1.05 17.89
C ALA A 114 5.17 -2.47 17.73
N LYS A 115 5.32 -3.07 16.54
CA LYS A 115 4.91 -4.45 16.27
C LYS A 115 5.97 -5.49 16.66
N GLY A 116 7.10 -5.06 17.23
CA GLY A 116 8.15 -5.98 17.71
C GLY A 116 9.04 -6.55 16.61
N HIS A 117 9.00 -5.98 15.40
CA HIS A 117 9.88 -6.40 14.31
C HIS A 117 11.32 -5.94 14.58
N ASN A 118 12.28 -6.83 14.34
CA ASN A 118 13.69 -6.49 14.42
C ASN A 118 14.09 -5.62 13.21
N ILE A 119 14.85 -4.55 13.44
CA ILE A 119 15.41 -3.71 12.39
C ILE A 119 16.93 -3.82 12.48
N LYS A 120 17.50 -4.79 11.75
CA LYS A 120 18.95 -4.99 11.69
C LYS A 120 19.59 -4.02 10.68
N ASN A 121 18.95 -3.87 9.52
CA ASN A 121 19.41 -2.97 8.46
C ASN A 121 18.25 -2.11 7.94
N ALA A 122 18.51 -0.83 7.68
CA ALA A 122 17.56 0.06 7.05
C ALA A 122 18.26 0.87 5.96
N LEU A 123 17.79 0.73 4.71
CA LEU A 123 18.21 1.56 3.59
C LEU A 123 17.16 2.65 3.38
N VAL A 124 17.55 3.89 3.64
CA VAL A 124 16.66 5.04 3.42
C VAL A 124 17.09 5.74 2.13
N VAL A 125 16.23 5.72 1.13
CA VAL A 125 16.45 6.42 -0.13
C VAL A 125 15.98 7.86 0.01
N ILE A 126 16.92 8.78 0.00
CA ILE A 126 16.67 10.21 0.20
C ILE A 126 16.74 10.92 -1.14
N ASP A 127 15.66 11.58 -1.50
CA ASP A 127 15.57 12.49 -2.63
C ASP A 127 14.99 13.85 -2.18
N PRO A 128 14.98 14.88 -3.02
CA PRO A 128 14.46 16.20 -2.63
C PRO A 128 12.99 16.17 -2.15
N ALA A 129 12.17 15.24 -2.67
CA ALA A 129 10.77 15.11 -2.29
C ALA A 129 10.59 14.63 -0.84
N VAL A 130 11.56 13.90 -0.30
CA VAL A 130 11.53 13.42 1.10
C VAL A 130 11.49 14.59 2.09
N PHE A 131 12.06 15.72 1.72
CA PHE A 131 12.08 16.92 2.57
C PHE A 131 10.98 17.93 2.24
N ASP A 132 10.11 17.65 1.26
CA ASP A 132 9.01 18.53 0.92
C ASP A 132 7.90 18.43 1.99
N PRO A 133 7.63 19.51 2.74
CA PRO A 133 6.61 19.50 3.77
C PRO A 133 5.19 19.43 3.22
N PHE A 134 5.00 19.69 1.93
CA PHE A 134 3.68 19.66 1.28
C PHE A 134 3.35 18.31 0.64
N VAL A 135 4.35 17.45 0.45
CA VAL A 135 4.15 16.10 -0.06
C VAL A 135 3.85 15.19 1.13
N ASN A 136 2.64 14.71 1.18
CA ASN A 136 2.18 13.66 2.09
C ASN A 136 2.49 13.90 3.59
N ASN A 137 1.91 14.95 4.16
CA ASN A 137 2.10 15.30 5.57
C ASN A 137 1.38 14.38 6.57
N MET A 138 0.76 13.28 6.13
CA MET A 138 -0.04 12.50 7.05
C MET A 138 0.27 11.00 6.99
N PRO A 139 0.49 10.37 8.16
CA PRO A 139 0.51 8.92 8.31
C PRO A 139 -0.86 8.28 7.98
N ILE A 140 -1.75 9.03 7.36
CA ILE A 140 -3.09 8.63 6.91
C ILE A 140 -3.04 7.43 5.96
N TYR A 141 -1.92 7.24 5.27
CA TYR A 141 -1.75 6.20 4.27
C TYR A 141 -1.24 4.87 4.84
N MET A 142 -0.84 4.83 6.09
CA MET A 142 -0.51 3.57 6.75
C MET A 142 -1.81 2.94 7.30
N LYS A 143 -2.32 1.97 6.60
CA LYS A 143 -3.56 1.24 6.92
C LYS A 143 -3.65 0.77 8.38
N HIS A 144 -2.53 0.53 9.02
CA HIS A 144 -2.44 -0.12 10.32
C HIS A 144 -1.76 0.69 11.40
N TYR A 145 -1.59 1.98 11.18
CA TYR A 145 -1.31 2.85 12.30
C TYR A 145 -2.57 2.90 13.16
N GLU A 146 -2.47 2.61 14.45
CA GLU A 146 -3.60 2.37 15.38
C GLU A 146 -4.66 3.49 15.43
N VAL A 147 -4.34 4.66 14.89
CA VAL A 147 -5.21 5.85 14.88
C VAL A 147 -6.20 5.85 13.72
N TYR A 148 -5.98 5.07 12.65
CA TYR A 148 -6.85 5.11 11.45
C TYR A 148 -7.31 3.72 11.04
N PRO A 149 -8.62 3.41 11.16
CA PRO A 149 -9.18 2.16 10.65
C PRO A 149 -9.01 2.09 9.13
N SER A 150 -8.63 0.93 8.64
CA SER A 150 -8.25 0.64 7.25
C SER A 150 -9.19 1.19 6.18
N SER A 151 -10.50 1.18 6.42
CA SER A 151 -11.49 1.67 5.48
C SER A 151 -11.48 3.19 5.28
N LYS A 152 -11.01 3.96 6.26
CA LYS A 152 -10.94 5.43 6.15
C LYS A 152 -9.74 5.91 5.33
N CYS A 153 -8.63 5.20 5.36
CA CYS A 153 -7.43 5.54 4.58
C CYS A 153 -7.64 5.41 3.07
N TYR A 154 -8.58 4.58 2.65
CA TYR A 154 -8.83 4.31 1.24
C TYR A 154 -9.73 5.35 0.58
N PHE A 155 -10.66 5.93 1.32
CA PHE A 155 -11.70 6.85 0.82
C PHE A 155 -11.43 8.32 1.11
N GLN A 156 -10.27 8.67 1.64
CA GLN A 156 -9.90 10.07 1.94
C GLN A 156 -9.12 10.76 0.81
N TYR A 157 -9.31 10.31 -0.46
CA TYR A 157 -8.82 11.00 -1.66
C TYR A 157 -9.90 11.90 -2.26
#